data_72d87ac3fbd9b1046943f2f074e631eb
#
_entry.id   72d87ac3fbd9b1046943f2f074e631eb
#
_cell.length_a   1.000
_cell.length_b   1.000
_cell.length_c   1.000
_cell.angle_alpha   90.00
_cell.angle_beta   90.00
_cell.angle_gamma   90.00
#
_symmetry.space_group_name_H-M   'P 1'
#
loop_
_entity.id
_entity.type
_entity.pdbx_description
1 polymer ?
#
loop_
_entity_poly.entity_id
_entity_poly.type
_entity_poly.pdbx_seq_one_letter_code
_entity_poly.pdbx_strand_id
1 'polypeptide(L)'
;MQPLTFPELISYKIKKDKPLIVCDADEVIFDFMYSFEKYLHAKSLYFNWKSYALEGNILNNKNEALNKSQITDTINNFFMHETESMSLVEGAANSLKILSKQNSIIILSNIPFKFYEKRKIALKKCGINFPFFANTGPKGKAVKYLSDIHKGKI
;
A
#
# COMPACT_ATOMS: atom_id res chain seq x y z
N MET A 1 -6.20 -15.24 14.58
CA MET A 1 -5.16 -14.19 14.60
C MET A 1 -4.24 -14.47 13.43
N GLN A 2 -4.38 -13.73 12.31
CA GLN A 2 -3.45 -13.93 11.19
C GLN A 2 -2.07 -13.45 11.62
N PRO A 3 -1.00 -14.18 11.32
CA PRO A 3 0.35 -13.73 11.64
C PRO A 3 0.62 -12.42 10.89
N LEU A 4 1.11 -11.44 11.62
CA LEU A 4 1.75 -10.27 11.05
C LEU A 4 2.73 -10.75 9.98
N THR A 5 2.90 -9.96 8.92
CA THR A 5 3.85 -10.16 7.80
C THR A 5 5.30 -10.28 8.24
N PHE A 6 5.51 -10.66 9.46
CA PHE A 6 6.81 -10.69 10.09
C PHE A 6 7.77 -11.74 9.55
N PRO A 7 7.39 -12.97 9.09
CA PRO A 7 8.39 -13.95 8.71
C PRO A 7 9.30 -13.47 7.58
N GLU A 8 8.74 -12.85 6.55
CA GLU A 8 9.55 -12.36 5.42
C GLU A 8 10.38 -11.13 5.79
N LEU A 9 9.81 -10.22 6.59
CA LEU A 9 10.51 -9.05 7.10
C LEU A 9 11.63 -9.45 8.09
N ILE A 10 11.37 -10.42 8.97
CA ILE A 10 12.36 -10.93 9.94
C ILE A 10 13.54 -11.60 9.24
N SER A 11 13.31 -12.32 8.15
CA SER A 11 14.36 -12.97 7.38
C SER A 11 15.15 -12.02 6.48
N TYR A 12 14.65 -10.79 6.27
CA TYR A 12 15.28 -9.82 5.38
C TYR A 12 16.54 -9.22 6.01
N LYS A 13 17.67 -9.35 5.30
CA LYS A 13 18.95 -8.75 5.71
C LYS A 13 19.05 -7.31 5.19
N ILE A 14 18.81 -6.36 6.08
CA ILE A 14 18.92 -4.93 5.77
C ILE A 14 20.40 -4.56 5.66
N LYS A 15 20.76 -3.80 4.61
CA LYS A 15 22.07 -3.16 4.51
C LYS A 15 22.14 -2.00 5.51
N LYS A 16 23.13 -2.04 6.40
CA LYS A 16 23.28 -1.08 7.51
C LYS A 16 24.24 0.08 7.22
N ASP A 17 24.79 0.10 6.03
CA ASP A 17 25.77 1.09 5.57
C ASP A 17 25.14 2.43 5.14
N LYS A 18 23.83 2.45 4.93
CA LYS A 18 23.07 3.63 4.49
C LYS A 18 21.84 3.85 5.38
N PRO A 19 21.35 5.09 5.48
CA PRO A 19 20.06 5.35 6.10
C PRO A 19 18.96 4.49 5.45
N LEU A 20 17.95 4.10 6.21
CA LEU A 20 16.82 3.31 5.74
C LEU A 20 15.59 4.19 5.55
N ILE A 21 14.99 4.14 4.37
CA ILE A 21 13.67 4.71 4.10
C ILE A 21 12.65 3.57 4.10
N VAL A 22 11.65 3.69 4.96
CA VAL A 22 10.45 2.82 4.94
C VAL A 22 9.33 3.60 4.27
N CYS A 23 9.03 3.25 3.03
CA CYS A 23 8.09 3.96 2.18
C CYS A 23 6.73 3.25 2.17
N ASP A 24 5.65 4.00 2.30
CA ASP A 24 4.30 3.49 2.03
C ASP A 24 4.06 3.34 0.54
N ALA A 25 3.01 2.61 0.14
CA ALA A 25 2.66 2.45 -1.26
C ALA A 25 1.43 3.26 -1.66
N ASP A 26 0.32 3.14 -0.93
CA ASP A 26 -0.93 3.81 -1.29
C ASP A 26 -0.87 5.30 -0.92
N GLU A 27 -1.30 6.20 -1.81
CA GLU A 27 -1.19 7.66 -1.73
C GLU A 27 0.27 8.20 -1.63
N VAL A 28 1.27 7.33 -1.83
CA VAL A 28 2.70 7.71 -1.85
C VAL A 28 3.37 7.28 -3.15
N ILE A 29 3.19 6.03 -3.55
CA ILE A 29 3.69 5.46 -4.81
C ILE A 29 2.55 5.34 -5.81
N PHE A 30 1.41 4.80 -5.39
CA PHE A 30 0.22 4.64 -6.20
C PHE A 30 -0.84 5.66 -5.80
N ASP A 31 -1.47 6.27 -6.78
CA ASP A 31 -2.64 7.12 -6.61
C ASP A 31 -3.87 6.22 -6.36
N PHE A 32 -3.94 5.74 -5.11
CA PHE A 32 -4.95 4.77 -4.68
C PHE A 32 -6.35 5.35 -4.78
N MET A 33 -6.58 6.53 -4.21
CA MET A 33 -7.92 7.10 -4.15
C MET A 33 -8.46 7.45 -5.53
N TYR A 34 -7.62 8.00 -6.41
CA TYR A 34 -8.02 8.24 -7.81
C TYR A 34 -8.46 6.93 -8.50
N SER A 35 -7.66 5.88 -8.36
CA SER A 35 -7.96 4.57 -8.96
C SER A 35 -9.20 3.95 -8.33
N PHE A 36 -9.38 4.10 -7.01
CA PHE A 36 -10.51 3.57 -6.28
C PHE A 36 -11.81 4.29 -6.63
N GLU A 37 -11.83 5.62 -6.70
CA GLU A 37 -12.99 6.39 -7.13
C GLU A 37 -13.42 6.03 -8.55
N LYS A 38 -12.47 5.91 -9.47
CA LYS A 38 -12.76 5.45 -10.84
C LYS A 38 -13.43 4.08 -10.85
N TYR A 39 -12.92 3.15 -10.03
CA TYR A 39 -13.52 1.82 -9.87
C TYR A 39 -14.93 1.88 -9.26
N LEU A 40 -15.14 2.69 -8.22
CA LEU A 40 -16.46 2.90 -7.60
C LEU A 40 -17.46 3.44 -8.60
N HIS A 41 -17.10 4.47 -9.37
CA HIS A 41 -17.98 5.05 -10.39
C HIS A 41 -18.41 4.01 -11.44
N ALA A 42 -17.52 3.13 -11.88
CA ALA A 42 -17.85 2.03 -12.78
C ALA A 42 -18.84 1.02 -12.19
N LYS A 43 -19.02 1.03 -10.86
CA LYS A 43 -19.99 0.19 -10.12
C LYS A 43 -21.23 0.96 -9.64
N SER A 44 -21.42 2.20 -10.13
CA SER A 44 -22.49 3.11 -9.65
C SER A 44 -22.41 3.38 -8.15
N LEU A 45 -21.21 3.41 -7.63
CA LEU A 45 -20.86 3.80 -6.27
C LEU A 45 -20.02 5.08 -6.32
N TYR A 46 -19.95 5.81 -5.21
CA TYR A 46 -19.08 6.97 -5.10
C TYR A 46 -18.51 7.12 -3.69
N PHE A 47 -17.39 7.83 -3.59
CA PHE A 47 -16.73 8.11 -2.33
C PHE A 47 -17.13 9.50 -1.81
N ASN A 48 -17.62 9.56 -0.58
CA ASN A 48 -17.97 10.82 0.08
C ASN A 48 -16.81 11.28 0.95
N TRP A 49 -16.11 12.32 0.52
CA TRP A 49 -14.89 12.85 1.14
C TRP A 49 -15.08 13.54 2.50
N LYS A 50 -15.80 12.92 3.43
CA LYS A 50 -15.85 13.39 4.83
C LYS A 50 -14.60 13.00 5.61
N SER A 51 -13.97 11.89 5.26
CA SER A 51 -12.72 11.36 5.82
C SER A 51 -12.15 10.29 4.90
N TYR A 52 -10.94 9.81 5.18
CA TYR A 52 -10.35 8.65 4.48
C TYR A 52 -10.91 7.30 4.93
N ALA A 53 -11.79 7.23 5.91
CA ALA A 53 -12.42 5.99 6.31
C ALA A 53 -13.33 5.46 5.20
N LEU A 54 -13.27 4.15 4.92
CA LEU A 54 -14.16 3.53 3.94
C LEU A 54 -15.58 3.39 4.49
N GLU A 55 -15.70 3.08 5.80
CA GLU A 55 -16.98 2.95 6.49
C GLU A 55 -17.71 4.29 6.53
N GLY A 56 -18.93 4.32 6.05
CA GLY A 56 -19.77 5.52 5.97
C GLY A 56 -19.47 6.46 4.81
N ASN A 57 -18.40 6.23 4.04
CA ASN A 57 -18.01 7.09 2.93
C ASN A 57 -18.15 6.46 1.54
N ILE A 58 -18.43 5.17 1.43
CA ILE A 58 -18.79 4.55 0.15
C ILE A 58 -20.33 4.51 0.08
N LEU A 59 -20.89 5.24 -0.86
CA LEU A 59 -22.34 5.41 -1.02
C LEU A 59 -22.79 4.84 -2.36
N ASN A 60 -24.05 4.36 -2.37
CA ASN A 60 -24.72 3.97 -3.60
C ASN A 60 -25.46 5.17 -4.25
N ASN A 61 -26.10 4.95 -5.38
CA ASN A 61 -26.85 5.99 -6.12
C ASN A 61 -28.08 6.52 -5.40
N LYS A 62 -28.48 5.93 -4.26
CA LYS A 62 -29.53 6.42 -3.36
C LYS A 62 -28.97 7.18 -2.15
N ASN A 63 -27.69 7.48 -2.12
CA ASN A 63 -26.98 8.09 -0.98
C ASN A 63 -26.94 7.21 0.29
N GLU A 64 -27.12 5.91 0.16
CA GLU A 64 -27.04 4.97 1.27
C GLU A 64 -25.61 4.43 1.38
N ALA A 65 -25.07 4.42 2.62
CA ALA A 65 -23.73 3.90 2.87
C ALA A 65 -23.71 2.37 2.78
N LEU A 66 -22.63 1.84 2.19
CA LEU A 66 -22.40 0.40 2.18
C LEU A 66 -22.18 -0.13 3.60
N ASN A 67 -22.68 -1.33 3.87
CA ASN A 67 -22.38 -2.05 5.11
C ASN A 67 -20.98 -2.68 5.08
N LYS A 68 -20.49 -3.18 6.21
CA LYS A 68 -19.14 -3.74 6.34
C LYS A 68 -18.83 -4.88 5.37
N SER A 69 -19.78 -5.76 5.12
CA SER A 69 -19.58 -6.87 4.16
C SER A 69 -19.42 -6.32 2.74
N GLN A 70 -20.31 -5.42 2.34
CA GLN A 70 -20.25 -4.78 1.03
C GLN A 70 -18.93 -3.99 0.82
N ILE A 71 -18.45 -3.28 1.85
CA ILE A 71 -17.17 -2.58 1.82
C ILE A 71 -16.03 -3.58 1.63
N THR A 72 -16.04 -4.68 2.41
CA THR A 72 -15.02 -5.73 2.30
C THR A 72 -14.99 -6.34 0.90
N ASP A 73 -16.15 -6.64 0.34
CA ASP A 73 -16.26 -7.19 -1.01
C ASP A 73 -15.80 -6.18 -2.07
N THR A 74 -16.19 -4.92 -1.92
CA THR A 74 -15.81 -3.83 -2.83
C THR A 74 -14.29 -3.65 -2.86
N ILE A 75 -13.64 -3.56 -1.69
CA ILE A 75 -12.19 -3.37 -1.61
C ILE A 75 -11.41 -4.61 -2.08
N ASN A 76 -11.91 -5.81 -1.78
CA ASN A 76 -11.31 -7.04 -2.28
C ASN A 76 -11.38 -7.14 -3.81
N ASN A 77 -12.52 -6.80 -4.39
CA ASN A 77 -12.70 -6.80 -5.84
C ASN A 77 -11.83 -5.71 -6.50
N PHE A 78 -11.74 -4.53 -5.88
CA PHE A 78 -10.82 -3.49 -6.33
C PHE A 78 -9.38 -4.01 -6.38
N PHE A 79 -8.86 -4.55 -5.29
CA PHE A 79 -7.49 -5.10 -5.28
C PHE A 79 -7.32 -6.26 -6.26
N MET A 80 -8.35 -7.09 -6.45
CA MET A 80 -8.27 -8.20 -7.39
C MET A 80 -8.08 -7.73 -8.83
N HIS A 81 -8.77 -6.66 -9.23
CA HIS A 81 -8.84 -6.25 -10.63
C HIS A 81 -7.94 -5.05 -10.96
N GLU A 82 -7.74 -4.13 -10.01
CA GLU A 82 -7.10 -2.84 -10.30
C GLU A 82 -5.66 -2.70 -9.76
N THR A 83 -5.19 -3.61 -8.88
CA THR A 83 -3.85 -3.47 -8.27
C THR A 83 -2.73 -3.32 -9.29
N GLU A 84 -2.79 -4.03 -10.40
CA GLU A 84 -1.74 -4.03 -11.42
C GLU A 84 -1.84 -2.86 -12.41
N SER A 85 -2.99 -2.17 -12.47
CA SER A 85 -3.28 -1.06 -13.37
C SER A 85 -3.36 0.30 -12.67
N MET A 86 -3.14 0.35 -11.35
CA MET A 86 -3.16 1.62 -10.60
C MET A 86 -2.16 2.61 -11.16
N SER A 87 -2.60 3.86 -11.27
CA SER A 87 -1.74 4.99 -11.63
C SER A 87 -0.69 5.25 -10.56
N LEU A 88 0.50 5.68 -10.98
CA LEU A 88 1.50 6.20 -10.06
C LEU A 88 1.19 7.65 -9.65
N VAL A 89 1.52 7.99 -8.42
CA VAL A 89 1.70 9.39 -8.03
C VAL A 89 2.81 9.99 -8.89
N GLU A 90 2.57 11.18 -9.42
CA GLU A 90 3.52 11.84 -10.31
C GLU A 90 4.90 11.99 -9.64
N GLY A 91 5.94 11.57 -10.34
CA GLY A 91 7.32 11.64 -9.86
C GLY A 91 7.74 10.56 -8.87
N ALA A 92 6.83 9.71 -8.37
CA ALA A 92 7.14 8.73 -7.33
C ALA A 92 8.31 7.80 -7.70
N ALA A 93 8.25 7.16 -8.87
CA ALA A 93 9.30 6.25 -9.32
C ALA A 93 10.67 6.94 -9.46
N ASN A 94 10.69 8.17 -10.01
CA ASN A 94 11.92 8.94 -10.16
C ASN A 94 12.50 9.38 -8.81
N SER A 95 11.64 9.83 -7.89
CA SER A 95 12.05 10.22 -6.54
C SER A 95 12.68 9.06 -5.78
N LEU A 96 12.06 7.87 -5.82
CA LEU A 96 12.62 6.67 -5.21
C LEU A 96 13.96 6.28 -5.83
N LYS A 97 14.10 6.40 -7.15
CA LYS A 97 15.38 6.15 -7.85
C LYS A 97 16.48 7.12 -7.40
N ILE A 98 16.16 8.40 -7.22
CA ILE A 98 17.10 9.40 -6.71
C ILE A 98 17.49 9.09 -5.28
N LEU A 99 16.53 8.85 -4.40
CA LEU A 99 16.73 8.56 -2.98
C LEU A 99 17.55 7.29 -2.76
N SER A 100 17.39 6.27 -3.60
CA SER A 100 18.11 4.99 -3.50
C SER A 100 19.62 5.10 -3.70
N LYS A 101 20.12 6.21 -4.26
CA LYS A 101 21.57 6.43 -4.42
C LYS A 101 22.28 6.52 -3.08
N GLN A 102 21.63 7.12 -2.08
CA GLN A 102 22.21 7.38 -0.75
C GLN A 102 21.49 6.65 0.39
N ASN A 103 20.38 5.98 0.11
CA ASN A 103 19.55 5.31 1.12
C ASN A 103 19.23 3.88 0.71
N SER A 104 19.02 3.02 1.69
CA SER A 104 18.31 1.76 1.52
C SER A 104 16.83 2.03 1.52
N ILE A 105 16.06 1.40 0.66
CA ILE A 105 14.60 1.61 0.57
C ILE A 105 13.88 0.28 0.77
N ILE A 106 12.86 0.29 1.62
CA ILE A 106 11.90 -0.79 1.80
C ILE A 106 10.50 -0.20 1.57
N ILE A 107 9.67 -0.91 0.85
CA ILE A 107 8.25 -0.57 0.68
C ILE A 107 7.44 -1.40 1.67
N LEU A 108 6.64 -0.74 2.51
CA LEU A 108 5.78 -1.37 3.53
C LEU A 108 4.35 -0.88 3.35
N SER A 109 3.46 -1.73 2.83
CA SER A 109 2.08 -1.35 2.52
C SER A 109 1.05 -2.23 3.22
N ASN A 110 -0.06 -1.61 3.61
CA ASN A 110 -1.23 -2.32 4.11
C ASN A 110 -2.06 -2.85 2.94
N ILE A 111 -1.83 -4.11 2.58
CA ILE A 111 -2.60 -4.81 1.55
C ILE A 111 -2.91 -6.23 2.04
N PRO A 112 -4.12 -6.77 1.78
CA PRO A 112 -4.40 -8.16 2.10
C PRO A 112 -3.41 -9.11 1.43
N PHE A 113 -2.89 -10.09 2.18
CA PHE A 113 -1.84 -11.02 1.73
C PHE A 113 -2.13 -11.71 0.39
N LYS A 114 -3.39 -12.03 0.15
CA LYS A 114 -3.80 -12.66 -1.11
C LYS A 114 -3.51 -11.80 -2.35
N PHE A 115 -3.23 -10.50 -2.19
CA PHE A 115 -2.88 -9.58 -3.27
C PHE A 115 -1.41 -9.17 -3.27
N TYR A 116 -0.58 -9.77 -2.41
CA TYR A 116 0.85 -9.48 -2.31
C TYR A 116 1.56 -9.56 -3.66
N GLU A 117 1.40 -10.69 -4.37
CA GLU A 117 2.06 -10.88 -5.67
C GLU A 117 1.57 -9.88 -6.72
N LYS A 118 0.28 -9.53 -6.73
CA LYS A 118 -0.24 -8.49 -7.64
C LYS A 118 0.42 -7.13 -7.39
N ARG A 119 0.58 -6.74 -6.13
CA ARG A 119 1.25 -5.48 -5.77
C ARG A 119 2.72 -5.50 -6.16
N LYS A 120 3.39 -6.60 -5.95
CA LYS A 120 4.78 -6.79 -6.34
C LYS A 120 4.96 -6.70 -7.87
N ILE A 121 4.06 -7.29 -8.63
CA ILE A 121 4.03 -7.17 -10.09
C ILE A 121 3.79 -5.71 -10.50
N ALA A 122 2.83 -5.01 -9.86
CA ALA A 122 2.54 -3.61 -10.13
C ALA A 122 3.78 -2.73 -9.93
N LEU A 123 4.48 -2.86 -8.79
CA LEU A 123 5.72 -2.15 -8.51
C LEU A 123 6.78 -2.41 -9.58
N LYS A 124 6.98 -3.68 -9.94
CA LYS A 124 7.96 -4.07 -10.96
C LYS A 124 7.63 -3.50 -12.34
N LYS A 125 6.37 -3.52 -12.74
CA LYS A 125 5.91 -2.91 -14.02
C LYS A 125 6.23 -1.40 -14.09
N CYS A 126 6.22 -0.72 -12.94
CA CYS A 126 6.55 0.70 -12.83
C CYS A 126 8.05 0.97 -12.66
N GLY A 127 8.92 -0.05 -12.79
CA GLY A 127 10.36 0.09 -12.61
C GLY A 127 10.82 0.24 -11.15
N ILE A 128 9.94 -0.05 -10.18
CA ILE A 128 10.19 0.05 -8.75
C ILE A 128 10.56 -1.34 -8.22
N ASN A 129 11.88 -1.58 -8.06
CA ASN A 129 12.44 -2.88 -7.71
C ASN A 129 13.04 -2.91 -6.30
N PHE A 130 12.39 -2.27 -5.33
CA PHE A 130 12.79 -2.30 -3.93
C PHE A 130 12.12 -3.46 -3.19
N PRO A 131 12.69 -3.94 -2.06
CA PRO A 131 12.05 -4.92 -1.21
C PRO A 131 10.65 -4.44 -0.80
N PHE A 132 9.66 -5.30 -0.99
CA PHE A 132 8.26 -5.00 -0.68
C PHE A 132 7.75 -5.98 0.37
N PHE A 133 7.10 -5.44 1.40
CA PHE A 133 6.47 -6.20 2.47
C PHE A 133 5.03 -5.73 2.64
N ALA A 134 4.11 -6.69 2.64
CA ALA A 134 2.73 -6.42 3.00
C ALA A 134 2.60 -6.37 4.53
N ASN A 135 1.70 -5.56 5.03
CA ASN A 135 1.38 -5.42 6.45
C ASN A 135 -0.13 -5.49 6.65
N THR A 136 -0.57 -5.80 7.85
CA THR A 136 -1.97 -5.73 8.26
C THR A 136 -2.07 -4.93 9.54
N GLY A 137 -2.95 -3.92 9.55
CA GLY A 137 -3.13 -3.02 10.68
C GLY A 137 -2.02 -1.97 10.84
N PRO A 138 -1.81 -1.43 12.05
CA PRO A 138 -0.85 -0.35 12.29
C PRO A 138 0.59 -0.75 11.96
N LYS A 139 1.29 0.04 11.15
CA LYS A 139 2.67 -0.21 10.73
C LYS A 139 3.72 -0.02 11.84
N GLY A 140 3.35 0.59 12.95
CA GLY A 140 4.28 0.96 14.03
C GLY A 140 5.17 -0.18 14.53
N LYS A 141 4.62 -1.39 14.69
CA LYS A 141 5.40 -2.56 15.11
C LYS A 141 6.45 -2.97 14.07
N ALA A 142 6.10 -2.94 12.79
CA ALA A 142 7.02 -3.28 11.70
C ALA A 142 8.14 -2.23 11.60
N VAL A 143 7.79 -0.94 11.66
CA VAL A 143 8.77 0.17 11.63
C VAL A 143 9.69 0.10 12.83
N LYS A 144 9.16 -0.15 14.05
CA LYS A 144 9.97 -0.32 15.25
C LYS A 144 10.97 -1.47 15.10
N TYR A 145 10.51 -2.62 14.63
CA TYR A 145 11.38 -3.77 14.37
C TYR A 145 12.51 -3.41 13.40
N LEU A 146 12.17 -2.75 12.28
CA LEU A 146 13.17 -2.29 11.31
C LEU A 146 14.18 -1.33 11.94
N SER A 147 13.72 -0.40 12.78
CA SER A 147 14.58 0.52 13.53
C SER A 147 15.55 -0.21 14.46
N ASP A 148 15.03 -1.18 15.22
CA ASP A 148 15.83 -1.93 16.19
C ASP A 148 16.94 -2.77 15.51
N ILE A 149 16.67 -3.36 14.35
CA ILE A 149 17.67 -4.16 13.62
C ILE A 149 18.61 -3.33 12.75
N HIS A 150 18.16 -2.19 12.24
CA HIS A 150 18.98 -1.31 11.40
C HIS A 150 20.05 -0.56 12.21
N LYS A 151 19.70 -0.15 13.44
CA LYS A 151 20.58 0.61 14.37
C LYS A 151 21.13 1.92 13.77
N GLY A 152 20.48 2.46 12.76
CA GLY A 152 20.86 3.68 12.06
C GLY A 152 19.70 4.66 11.96
N LYS A 153 19.82 5.64 11.04
CA LYS A 153 18.70 6.57 10.74
C LYS A 153 17.65 5.87 9.87
N ILE A 154 16.41 5.98 10.30
CA ILE A 154 15.21 5.58 9.55
C ILE A 154 14.35 6.80 9.31
#